data_b377ab5a09439d9ce13acc57b1788877
#
_entry.id   b377ab5a09439d9ce13acc57b1788877
#
_cell.length_a   1.000
_cell.length_b   1.000
_cell.length_c   1.000
_cell.angle_alpha   90.00
_cell.angle_beta   90.00
_cell.angle_gamma   90.00
#
_symmetry.space_group_name_H-M   'P 1'
#
loop_
_entity.id
_entity.type
_entity.pdbx_description
1 polymer ?
#
loop_
_entity_poly.entity_id
_entity_poly.type
_entity_poly.pdbx_seq_one_letter_code
_entity_poly.pdbx_strand_id
1 'polypeptide(L)'
;MVVSVDRGRWGCVLGADPDRRVTAMRARELGRTPIVVGDDVDVVGDLSGRPDTLARIVRRGPRRTVLRRTADDTDPTERVVVANADQLLIVVALADPPPRTGLVDRALIAAYAGGLTPILCLTKTDLAPPEPFAEQFADLDLTIMTAGRDDPLDAVAPLLAGKVTVLLGHSGVGKSTLVNRLVPEADRAVGEVTDIGRGRHTSTQSVALSLQDSGWVIDTPGIRSFGLAHIAPDDVLLAFSDLAETVKDCPRGCGHLGPPADPECALDTLTGAAAHRVTAARRLLRLLTEG
;
A
#
# COMPACT_ATOMS: atom_id res chain seq x y z
N MET A 1 -7.03 -16.42 0.54
CA MET A 1 -6.75 -14.99 0.77
C MET A 1 -8.04 -14.25 1.06
N VAL A 2 -8.05 -13.30 1.99
CA VAL A 2 -9.17 -12.39 2.26
C VAL A 2 -9.22 -11.30 1.19
N VAL A 3 -10.35 -11.14 0.51
CA VAL A 3 -10.53 -10.14 -0.57
C VAL A 3 -11.46 -9.00 -0.17
N SER A 4 -12.24 -9.17 0.88
CA SER A 4 -13.10 -8.09 1.41
C SER A 4 -13.40 -8.29 2.89
N VAL A 5 -13.71 -7.20 3.57
CA VAL A 5 -14.15 -7.20 4.97
C VAL A 5 -15.37 -6.30 5.10
N ASP A 6 -16.51 -6.84 5.55
CA ASP A 6 -17.72 -6.06 5.82
C ASP A 6 -18.40 -6.56 7.10
N ARG A 7 -18.57 -5.68 8.09
CA ARG A 7 -19.38 -5.88 9.32
C ARG A 7 -19.23 -7.26 9.97
N GLY A 8 -17.99 -7.76 10.08
CA GLY A 8 -17.70 -9.07 10.67
C GLY A 8 -17.92 -10.25 9.72
N ARG A 9 -18.03 -9.98 8.44
CA ARG A 9 -17.97 -10.95 7.34
C ARG A 9 -16.72 -10.72 6.53
N TRP A 10 -16.11 -11.79 6.08
CA TRP A 10 -14.90 -11.81 5.26
C TRP A 10 -15.18 -12.54 3.96
N GLY A 11 -15.06 -11.85 2.83
CA GLY A 11 -15.00 -12.51 1.53
C GLY A 11 -13.61 -13.14 1.36
N CYS A 12 -13.57 -14.41 1.03
CA CYS A 12 -12.31 -15.13 0.85
C CYS A 12 -12.30 -15.83 -0.51
N VAL A 13 -11.17 -15.80 -1.20
CA VAL A 13 -10.89 -16.70 -2.34
C VAL A 13 -10.16 -17.93 -1.86
N LEU A 14 -10.51 -19.10 -2.43
CA LEU A 14 -9.95 -20.39 -2.08
C LEU A 14 -8.88 -20.80 -3.08
N GLY A 15 -7.68 -21.11 -2.58
CA GLY A 15 -6.53 -21.41 -3.45
C GLY A 15 -6.13 -20.17 -4.28
N ALA A 16 -5.68 -20.40 -5.51
CA ALA A 16 -5.30 -19.35 -6.46
C ALA A 16 -6.43 -18.98 -7.43
N ASP A 17 -7.63 -19.54 -7.26
CA ASP A 17 -8.77 -19.36 -8.17
C ASP A 17 -9.62 -18.17 -7.69
N PRO A 18 -9.61 -17.01 -8.43
CA PRO A 18 -10.35 -15.82 -8.04
C PRO A 18 -11.88 -16.02 -8.09
N ASP A 19 -12.38 -17.01 -8.82
CA ASP A 19 -13.82 -17.29 -8.97
C ASP A 19 -14.32 -18.17 -7.84
N ARG A 20 -13.44 -18.88 -7.14
CA ARG A 20 -13.82 -19.73 -6.02
C ARG A 20 -13.91 -18.93 -4.72
N ARG A 21 -15.02 -18.25 -4.54
CA ARG A 21 -15.27 -17.33 -3.43
C ARG A 21 -16.18 -17.93 -2.37
N VAL A 22 -15.91 -17.61 -1.12
CA VAL A 22 -16.74 -17.95 0.03
C VAL A 22 -16.89 -16.76 0.96
N THR A 23 -18.04 -16.66 1.64
CA THR A 23 -18.20 -15.74 2.76
C THR A 23 -17.90 -16.48 4.06
N ALA A 24 -17.08 -15.88 4.89
CA ALA A 24 -16.67 -16.47 6.16
C ALA A 24 -16.95 -15.55 7.34
N MET A 25 -17.05 -16.14 8.52
CA MET A 25 -17.05 -15.46 9.80
C MET A 25 -15.83 -15.90 10.62
N ARG A 26 -15.38 -15.06 11.55
CA ARG A 26 -14.27 -15.39 12.43
C ARG A 26 -14.68 -16.41 13.49
N ALA A 27 -13.86 -17.43 13.72
CA ALA A 27 -14.04 -18.36 14.82
C ALA A 27 -13.83 -17.66 16.16
N ARG A 28 -14.49 -18.14 17.22
CA ARG A 28 -14.40 -17.55 18.56
C ARG A 28 -12.98 -17.61 19.13
N GLU A 29 -12.26 -18.67 18.79
CA GLU A 29 -10.90 -18.97 19.24
C GLU A 29 -9.89 -17.91 18.77
N LEU A 30 -10.17 -17.23 17.66
CA LEU A 30 -9.36 -16.13 17.15
C LEU A 30 -9.52 -14.83 17.94
N GLY A 31 -10.49 -14.77 18.86
CA GLY A 31 -10.70 -13.62 19.73
C GLY A 31 -10.85 -12.31 18.94
N ARG A 32 -10.01 -11.31 19.27
CA ARG A 32 -9.97 -10.01 18.61
C ARG A 32 -8.87 -9.88 17.56
N THR A 33 -8.25 -10.99 17.13
CA THR A 33 -7.21 -10.96 16.09
C THR A 33 -7.71 -10.20 14.87
N PRO A 34 -7.03 -9.11 14.47
CA PRO A 34 -7.46 -8.35 13.31
C PRO A 34 -7.18 -9.17 12.03
N ILE A 35 -8.21 -9.28 11.20
CA ILE A 35 -8.15 -9.93 9.87
C ILE A 35 -8.52 -8.86 8.86
N VAL A 36 -7.64 -8.61 7.91
CA VAL A 36 -7.75 -7.56 6.89
C VAL A 36 -7.65 -8.13 5.48
N VAL A 37 -7.93 -7.31 4.48
CA VAL A 37 -7.74 -7.68 3.07
C VAL A 37 -6.27 -8.05 2.82
N GLY A 38 -6.04 -9.12 2.07
CA GLY A 38 -4.73 -9.68 1.80
C GLY A 38 -4.25 -10.73 2.82
N ASP A 39 -4.91 -10.87 3.99
CA ASP A 39 -4.54 -11.94 4.93
C ASP A 39 -4.79 -13.33 4.32
N ASP A 40 -3.82 -14.22 4.49
CA ASP A 40 -4.03 -15.64 4.25
C ASP A 40 -4.70 -16.28 5.45
N VAL A 41 -5.76 -17.03 5.20
CA VAL A 41 -6.59 -17.63 6.26
C VAL A 41 -6.95 -19.07 5.94
N ASP A 42 -7.03 -19.88 6.99
CA ASP A 42 -7.62 -21.20 6.89
C ASP A 42 -9.11 -21.10 7.19
N VAL A 43 -9.91 -21.67 6.31
CA VAL A 43 -11.37 -21.69 6.43
C VAL A 43 -11.90 -23.11 6.47
N VAL A 44 -12.94 -23.32 7.28
CA VAL A 44 -13.63 -24.60 7.42
C VAL A 44 -15.15 -24.39 7.35
N GLY A 45 -15.91 -25.48 7.19
CA GLY A 45 -17.37 -25.45 7.11
C GLY A 45 -17.88 -25.49 5.67
N ASP A 46 -18.92 -24.72 5.35
CA ASP A 46 -19.46 -24.70 4.00
C ASP A 46 -18.59 -23.85 3.06
N LEU A 47 -17.89 -24.53 2.17
CA LEU A 47 -17.02 -23.93 1.17
C LEU A 47 -17.66 -23.88 -0.24
N SER A 48 -18.98 -24.05 -0.33
CA SER A 48 -19.69 -24.06 -1.61
C SER A 48 -19.80 -22.68 -2.27
N GLY A 49 -19.66 -21.59 -1.48
CA GLY A 49 -19.85 -20.23 -1.96
C GLY A 49 -21.29 -19.87 -2.33
N ARG A 50 -22.26 -20.73 -1.97
CA ARG A 50 -23.70 -20.46 -2.25
C ARG A 50 -24.18 -19.27 -1.43
N PRO A 51 -25.19 -18.53 -1.91
CA PRO A 51 -25.88 -17.52 -1.12
C PRO A 51 -26.29 -18.07 0.26
N ASP A 52 -26.20 -17.24 1.29
CA ASP A 52 -26.57 -17.58 2.67
C ASP A 52 -25.75 -18.68 3.35
N THR A 53 -24.69 -19.21 2.71
CA THR A 53 -23.74 -20.12 3.36
C THR A 53 -22.60 -19.36 4.01
N LEU A 54 -22.06 -19.90 5.10
CA LEU A 54 -20.96 -19.30 5.85
C LEU A 54 -19.89 -20.32 6.17
N ALA A 55 -18.68 -20.03 5.70
CA ALA A 55 -17.46 -20.64 6.19
C ALA A 55 -17.02 -20.02 7.53
N ARG A 56 -16.00 -20.58 8.13
CA ARG A 56 -15.42 -20.09 9.37
C ARG A 56 -13.91 -19.98 9.24
N ILE A 57 -13.37 -18.80 9.49
CA ILE A 57 -11.92 -18.58 9.59
C ILE A 57 -11.46 -19.13 10.95
N VAL A 58 -10.58 -20.11 10.93
CA VAL A 58 -10.04 -20.80 12.12
C VAL A 58 -8.59 -20.42 12.40
N ARG A 59 -7.85 -19.93 11.40
CA ARG A 59 -6.47 -19.49 11.55
C ARG A 59 -6.19 -18.35 10.57
N ARG A 60 -5.39 -17.37 11.02
CA ARG A 60 -4.73 -16.38 10.16
C ARG A 60 -3.27 -16.79 9.99
N GLY A 61 -2.79 -16.83 8.75
CA GLY A 61 -1.39 -17.08 8.42
C GLY A 61 -0.44 -15.96 8.87
N PRO A 62 0.87 -16.19 8.81
CA PRO A 62 1.86 -15.14 9.01
C PRO A 62 1.74 -14.08 7.90
N ARG A 63 2.04 -12.84 8.25
CA ARG A 63 2.10 -11.75 7.28
C ARG A 63 3.53 -11.56 6.81
N ARG A 64 3.74 -11.47 5.49
CA ARG A 64 5.03 -11.15 4.86
C ARG A 64 5.26 -9.65 4.83
N THR A 65 4.22 -8.91 4.47
CA THR A 65 4.20 -7.46 4.38
C THR A 65 2.96 -6.91 5.04
N VAL A 66 2.98 -5.66 5.49
CA VAL A 66 1.83 -5.00 6.09
C VAL A 66 1.82 -3.52 5.77
N LEU A 67 0.71 -3.03 5.24
CA LEU A 67 0.47 -1.59 5.20
C LEU A 67 -0.28 -1.19 6.46
N ARG A 68 0.35 -0.32 7.26
CA ARG A 68 -0.22 0.20 8.52
C ARG A 68 -0.50 1.68 8.40
N ARG A 69 -1.37 2.15 9.27
CA ARG A 69 -1.55 3.58 9.53
C ARG A 69 -1.85 3.80 10.99
N THR A 70 -1.48 4.93 11.50
CA THR A 70 -2.08 5.52 12.71
C THR A 70 -3.23 6.46 12.31
N ALA A 71 -4.06 6.85 13.24
CA ALA A 71 -5.17 7.78 12.96
C ALA A 71 -4.62 9.15 12.58
N ASP A 72 -3.59 9.59 13.29
CA ASP A 72 -2.79 10.79 13.05
C ASP A 72 -1.37 10.57 13.61
N ASP A 73 -0.51 11.57 13.53
CA ASP A 73 0.89 11.48 13.98
C ASP A 73 1.01 11.48 15.53
N THR A 74 -0.06 11.74 16.26
CA THR A 74 -0.08 11.78 17.74
C THR A 74 -0.72 10.54 18.38
N ASP A 75 -1.54 9.78 17.64
CA ASP A 75 -2.14 8.53 18.12
C ASP A 75 -1.25 7.33 17.76
N PRO A 76 -0.57 6.71 18.72
CA PRO A 76 0.29 5.56 18.44
C PRO A 76 -0.49 4.28 18.11
N THR A 77 -1.82 4.32 18.11
CA THR A 77 -2.64 3.14 17.84
C THR A 77 -2.56 2.72 16.37
N GLU A 78 -1.73 1.75 16.12
CA GLU A 78 -1.56 1.17 14.78
C GLU A 78 -2.78 0.38 14.33
N ARG A 79 -3.14 0.56 13.07
CA ARG A 79 -4.12 -0.27 12.39
C ARG A 79 -3.54 -0.83 11.12
N VAL A 80 -3.50 -2.14 11.00
CA VAL A 80 -3.20 -2.79 9.73
C VAL A 80 -4.36 -2.54 8.78
N VAL A 81 -4.04 -2.04 7.60
CA VAL A 81 -5.01 -1.72 6.53
C VAL A 81 -5.06 -2.84 5.50
N VAL A 82 -3.89 -3.31 5.06
CA VAL A 82 -3.72 -4.39 4.08
C VAL A 82 -2.55 -5.27 4.54
N ALA A 83 -2.63 -6.56 4.27
CA ALA A 83 -1.57 -7.52 4.52
C ALA A 83 -1.14 -8.21 3.22
N ASN A 84 0.09 -8.74 3.21
CA ASN A 84 0.65 -9.58 2.14
C ASN A 84 0.62 -8.96 0.73
N ALA A 85 0.53 -7.64 0.63
CA ALA A 85 0.69 -6.96 -0.65
C ALA A 85 2.18 -6.93 -1.04
N ASP A 86 2.45 -7.06 -2.33
CA ASP A 86 3.82 -7.01 -2.85
C ASP A 86 4.27 -5.56 -3.09
N GLN A 87 3.33 -4.69 -3.45
CA GLN A 87 3.66 -3.32 -3.86
C GLN A 87 2.58 -2.30 -3.51
N LEU A 88 3.00 -1.04 -3.39
CA LEU A 88 2.15 0.12 -3.18
C LEU A 88 2.20 1.04 -4.39
N LEU A 89 1.10 1.15 -5.14
CA LEU A 89 0.95 2.08 -6.25
C LEU A 89 0.43 3.42 -5.74
N ILE A 90 1.33 4.40 -5.66
CA ILE A 90 1.04 5.76 -5.19
C ILE A 90 0.57 6.58 -6.39
N VAL A 91 -0.73 6.87 -6.45
CA VAL A 91 -1.35 7.58 -7.58
C VAL A 91 -1.45 9.07 -7.28
N VAL A 92 -0.82 9.87 -8.11
CA VAL A 92 -0.75 11.34 -7.99
C VAL A 92 -1.19 11.98 -9.30
N ALA A 93 -2.13 12.92 -9.22
CA ALA A 93 -2.46 13.77 -10.36
C ALA A 93 -1.43 14.89 -10.51
N LEU A 94 -0.98 15.17 -11.72
CA LEU A 94 -0.07 16.28 -12.03
C LEU A 94 -0.76 17.65 -11.94
N ALA A 95 -2.08 17.66 -12.11
CA ALA A 95 -2.93 18.84 -11.92
C ALA A 95 -4.32 18.41 -11.47
N ASP A 96 -5.05 19.30 -10.82
CA ASP A 96 -6.46 19.19 -10.42
C ASP A 96 -6.85 17.82 -9.80
N PRO A 97 -6.45 17.54 -8.58
CA PRO A 97 -5.80 18.46 -7.63
C PRO A 97 -4.29 18.60 -7.89
N PRO A 98 -3.67 19.69 -7.42
CA PRO A 98 -2.23 19.84 -7.55
C PRO A 98 -1.49 18.73 -6.79
N PRO A 99 -0.34 18.26 -7.31
CA PRO A 99 0.43 17.21 -6.68
C PRO A 99 0.97 17.64 -5.31
N ARG A 100 1.01 16.69 -4.37
CA ARG A 100 1.49 16.93 -3.00
C ARG A 100 2.64 15.99 -2.68
N THR A 101 3.85 16.51 -2.61
CA THR A 101 5.06 15.75 -2.27
C THR A 101 4.93 15.06 -0.92
N GLY A 102 4.43 15.75 0.10
CA GLY A 102 4.29 15.19 1.45
C GLY A 102 3.41 13.95 1.54
N LEU A 103 2.40 13.79 0.65
CA LEU A 103 1.65 12.53 0.57
C LEU A 103 2.54 11.40 0.05
N VAL A 104 3.31 11.68 -1.01
CA VAL A 104 4.19 10.67 -1.61
C VAL A 104 5.25 10.25 -0.61
N ASP A 105 5.90 11.21 0.05
CA ASP A 105 6.93 10.94 1.07
C ASP A 105 6.39 10.07 2.21
N ARG A 106 5.20 10.40 2.76
CA ARG A 106 4.54 9.58 3.79
C ARG A 106 4.17 8.18 3.29
N ALA A 107 3.73 8.07 2.06
CA ALA A 107 3.40 6.79 1.44
C ALA A 107 4.65 5.92 1.20
N LEU A 108 5.76 6.54 0.79
CA LEU A 108 7.06 5.87 0.64
C LEU A 108 7.54 5.31 1.98
N ILE A 109 7.51 6.13 3.04
CA ILE A 109 7.88 5.69 4.40
C ILE A 109 7.03 4.49 4.82
N ALA A 110 5.70 4.57 4.65
CA ALA A 110 4.80 3.48 5.03
C ALA A 110 5.02 2.21 4.20
N ALA A 111 5.35 2.35 2.90
CA ALA A 111 5.69 1.22 2.04
C ALA A 111 6.98 0.55 2.49
N TYR A 112 8.05 1.31 2.68
CA TYR A 112 9.35 0.80 3.09
C TYR A 112 9.26 0.10 4.44
N ALA A 113 8.70 0.73 5.46
CA ALA A 113 8.53 0.13 6.78
C ALA A 113 7.59 -1.10 6.76
N GLY A 114 6.68 -1.17 5.81
CA GLY A 114 5.77 -2.31 5.62
C GLY A 114 6.33 -3.45 4.78
N GLY A 115 7.51 -3.28 4.19
CA GLY A 115 8.14 -4.24 3.28
C GLY A 115 7.50 -4.30 1.89
N LEU A 116 6.79 -3.24 1.46
CA LEU A 116 6.18 -3.14 0.14
C LEU A 116 7.12 -2.41 -0.83
N THR A 117 7.11 -2.83 -2.10
CA THR A 117 7.79 -2.09 -3.17
C THR A 117 6.94 -0.89 -3.60
N PRO A 118 7.38 0.36 -3.42
CA PRO A 118 6.62 1.52 -3.88
C PRO A 118 6.76 1.72 -5.39
N ILE A 119 5.68 2.17 -6.03
CA ILE A 119 5.63 2.62 -7.43
C ILE A 119 4.89 3.95 -7.44
N LEU A 120 5.44 4.98 -8.08
CA LEU A 120 4.80 6.26 -8.28
C LEU A 120 4.10 6.30 -9.64
N CYS A 121 2.79 6.45 -9.63
CA CYS A 121 1.97 6.56 -10.83
C CYS A 121 1.46 7.99 -10.99
N LEU A 122 1.94 8.68 -12.03
CA LEU A 122 1.56 10.04 -12.36
C LEU A 122 0.41 10.05 -13.37
N THR A 123 -0.69 10.64 -13.00
CA THR A 123 -1.91 10.73 -13.83
C THR A 123 -2.14 12.15 -14.32
N LYS A 124 -3.10 12.30 -15.26
CA LYS A 124 -3.45 13.59 -15.87
C LYS A 124 -2.28 14.27 -16.58
N THR A 125 -1.51 13.48 -17.28
CA THR A 125 -0.40 13.92 -18.12
C THR A 125 -0.82 14.86 -19.26
N ASP A 126 -2.10 14.87 -19.57
CA ASP A 126 -2.76 15.81 -20.48
C ASP A 126 -2.85 17.24 -19.93
N LEU A 127 -2.74 17.41 -18.60
CA LEU A 127 -2.86 18.71 -17.92
C LEU A 127 -1.51 19.33 -17.55
N ALA A 128 -0.48 18.53 -17.29
CA ALA A 128 0.85 18.99 -16.95
C ALA A 128 1.93 17.93 -17.24
N PRO A 129 3.18 18.35 -17.55
CA PRO A 129 4.29 17.44 -17.79
C PRO A 129 4.71 16.72 -16.50
N PRO A 130 5.10 15.43 -16.58
CA PRO A 130 5.47 14.65 -15.40
C PRO A 130 6.87 14.95 -14.85
N GLU A 131 7.80 15.41 -15.69
CA GLU A 131 9.22 15.55 -15.38
C GLU A 131 9.48 16.41 -14.12
N PRO A 132 8.90 17.63 -13.97
CA PRO A 132 9.21 18.50 -12.81
C PRO A 132 8.79 17.89 -11.47
N PHE A 133 7.80 16.99 -11.48
CA PHE A 133 7.40 16.28 -10.27
C PHE A 133 8.21 15.00 -10.06
N ALA A 134 8.49 14.25 -11.12
CA ALA A 134 9.25 13.00 -11.08
C ALA A 134 10.70 13.23 -10.60
N GLU A 135 11.35 14.31 -11.06
CA GLU A 135 12.72 14.69 -10.68
C GLU A 135 12.91 14.82 -9.16
N GLN A 136 11.87 15.18 -8.42
CA GLN A 136 11.95 15.30 -6.96
C GLN A 136 12.20 13.96 -6.25
N PHE A 137 12.03 12.85 -6.94
CA PHE A 137 12.15 11.48 -6.42
C PHE A 137 13.25 10.67 -7.14
N ALA A 138 14.02 11.29 -8.02
CA ALA A 138 15.03 10.60 -8.85
C ALA A 138 16.09 9.87 -8.02
N ASP A 139 16.44 10.38 -6.83
CA ASP A 139 17.46 9.81 -5.96
C ASP A 139 16.98 8.64 -5.09
N LEU A 140 15.68 8.26 -5.16
CA LEU A 140 15.09 7.22 -4.32
C LEU A 140 15.05 5.82 -4.98
N ASP A 141 15.60 5.67 -6.19
CA ASP A 141 15.52 4.42 -6.97
C ASP A 141 14.08 3.90 -7.11
N LEU A 142 13.16 4.86 -7.28
CA LEU A 142 11.72 4.62 -7.33
C LEU A 142 11.27 4.38 -8.76
N THR A 143 10.52 3.31 -8.99
CA THR A 143 9.82 3.13 -10.26
C THR A 143 8.77 4.22 -10.42
N ILE A 144 8.93 5.07 -11.43
CA ILE A 144 7.99 6.14 -11.77
C ILE A 144 7.38 5.83 -13.13
N MET A 145 6.06 5.93 -13.23
CA MET A 145 5.31 5.67 -14.44
C MET A 145 4.21 6.70 -14.63
N THR A 146 3.73 6.83 -15.85
CA THR A 146 2.58 7.67 -16.19
C THR A 146 1.38 6.80 -16.58
N ALA A 147 0.18 7.31 -16.28
CA ALA A 147 -1.08 6.69 -16.66
C ALA A 147 -2.10 7.81 -16.97
N GLY A 148 -1.98 8.39 -18.15
CA GLY A 148 -2.97 9.33 -18.69
C GLY A 148 -4.32 8.63 -18.91
N ARG A 149 -5.38 9.42 -19.04
CA ARG A 149 -6.75 8.90 -19.14
C ARG A 149 -6.93 7.95 -20.33
N ASP A 150 -6.32 8.30 -21.45
CA ASP A 150 -6.46 7.59 -22.74
C ASP A 150 -5.18 6.84 -23.15
N ASP A 151 -4.13 6.86 -22.28
CA ASP A 151 -2.86 6.16 -22.54
C ASP A 151 -3.09 4.65 -22.51
N PRO A 152 -2.41 3.86 -23.34
CA PRO A 152 -2.40 2.40 -23.23
C PRO A 152 -1.97 1.96 -21.82
N LEU A 153 -2.54 0.84 -21.32
CA LEU A 153 -2.11 0.25 -20.04
C LEU A 153 -0.83 -0.59 -20.16
N ASP A 154 -0.18 -0.58 -21.31
CA ASP A 154 0.98 -1.42 -21.63
C ASP A 154 2.18 -1.19 -20.68
N ALA A 155 2.29 0.02 -20.13
CA ALA A 155 3.30 0.34 -19.12
C ALA A 155 2.88 -0.06 -17.70
N VAL A 156 1.57 -0.10 -17.42
CA VAL A 156 1.01 -0.37 -16.09
C VAL A 156 0.81 -1.87 -15.87
N ALA A 157 0.13 -2.53 -16.81
CA ALA A 157 -0.32 -3.92 -16.65
C ALA A 157 0.84 -4.90 -16.34
N PRO A 158 2.01 -4.84 -17.01
CA PRO A 158 3.13 -5.73 -16.69
C PRO A 158 3.69 -5.57 -15.29
N LEU A 159 3.66 -4.35 -14.74
CA LEU A 159 4.13 -4.07 -13.37
C LEU A 159 3.22 -4.69 -12.32
N LEU A 160 1.93 -4.86 -12.64
CA LEU A 160 0.92 -5.38 -11.74
C LEU A 160 0.69 -6.89 -11.90
N ALA A 161 1.11 -7.48 -13.02
CA ALA A 161 0.90 -8.88 -13.33
C ALA A 161 1.51 -9.81 -12.27
N GLY A 162 0.72 -10.76 -11.77
CA GLY A 162 1.14 -11.71 -10.74
C GLY A 162 1.41 -11.11 -9.37
N LYS A 163 1.10 -9.82 -9.15
CA LYS A 163 1.36 -9.10 -7.89
C LYS A 163 0.07 -8.74 -7.18
N VAL A 164 0.16 -8.57 -5.88
CA VAL A 164 -0.87 -7.95 -5.05
C VAL A 164 -0.48 -6.48 -4.86
N THR A 165 -1.22 -5.58 -5.49
CA THR A 165 -0.92 -4.14 -5.53
C THR A 165 -1.95 -3.35 -4.74
N VAL A 166 -1.51 -2.58 -3.75
CA VAL A 166 -2.37 -1.62 -3.05
C VAL A 166 -2.36 -0.28 -3.79
N LEU A 167 -3.53 0.30 -4.02
CA LEU A 167 -3.64 1.64 -4.58
C LEU A 167 -3.82 2.68 -3.47
N LEU A 168 -3.04 3.74 -3.57
CA LEU A 168 -3.09 4.88 -2.68
C LEU A 168 -3.11 6.18 -3.47
N GLY A 169 -3.82 7.18 -2.96
CA GLY A 169 -3.84 8.54 -3.51
C GLY A 169 -5.08 9.31 -3.06
N HIS A 170 -5.04 10.61 -3.15
CA HIS A 170 -6.16 11.48 -2.79
C HIS A 170 -7.41 11.24 -3.66
N SER A 171 -8.53 11.81 -3.22
CA SER A 171 -9.74 11.89 -4.05
C SER A 171 -9.46 12.73 -5.31
N GLY A 172 -9.98 12.30 -6.44
CA GLY A 172 -9.85 13.03 -7.71
C GLY A 172 -8.55 12.83 -8.48
N VAL A 173 -7.59 12.04 -7.96
CA VAL A 173 -6.31 11.78 -8.67
C VAL A 173 -6.41 10.75 -9.79
N GLY A 174 -7.57 10.16 -10.05
CA GLY A 174 -7.75 9.19 -11.13
C GLY A 174 -7.67 7.71 -10.73
N LYS A 175 -7.60 7.37 -9.43
CA LYS A 175 -7.57 5.96 -8.96
C LYS A 175 -8.70 5.11 -9.53
N SER A 176 -9.96 5.56 -9.37
CA SER A 176 -11.13 4.81 -9.85
C SER A 176 -11.11 4.66 -11.37
N THR A 177 -10.66 5.67 -12.10
CA THR A 177 -10.47 5.59 -13.56
C THR A 177 -9.44 4.50 -13.90
N LEU A 178 -8.31 4.48 -13.20
CA LEU A 178 -7.28 3.46 -13.40
C LEU A 178 -7.79 2.06 -13.06
N VAL A 179 -8.48 1.90 -11.92
CA VAL A 179 -9.06 0.62 -11.50
C VAL A 179 -10.08 0.11 -12.53
N ASN A 180 -11.00 0.94 -13.01
CA ASN A 180 -12.01 0.55 -13.99
C ASN A 180 -11.41 0.18 -15.36
N ARG A 181 -10.24 0.73 -15.68
CA ARG A 181 -9.50 0.34 -16.89
C ARG A 181 -8.75 -0.98 -16.73
N LEU A 182 -8.18 -1.23 -15.54
CA LEU A 182 -7.48 -2.48 -15.20
C LEU A 182 -8.43 -3.64 -14.98
N VAL A 183 -9.60 -3.35 -14.41
CA VAL A 183 -10.66 -4.32 -14.10
C VAL A 183 -11.97 -3.77 -14.64
N PRO A 184 -12.31 -4.00 -15.92
CA PRO A 184 -13.51 -3.43 -16.56
C PRO A 184 -14.84 -3.77 -15.87
N GLU A 185 -14.88 -4.85 -15.09
CA GLU A 185 -16.03 -5.26 -14.28
C GLU A 185 -15.93 -4.86 -12.81
N ALA A 186 -15.03 -3.91 -12.46
CA ALA A 186 -14.79 -3.50 -11.08
C ALA A 186 -16.06 -3.08 -10.34
N ASP A 187 -16.93 -2.31 -10.97
CA ASP A 187 -18.21 -1.87 -10.38
C ASP A 187 -19.11 -3.06 -10.04
N ARG A 188 -19.11 -4.09 -10.88
CA ARG A 188 -19.86 -5.32 -10.70
C ARG A 188 -19.26 -6.18 -9.58
N ALA A 189 -17.94 -6.34 -9.58
CA ALA A 189 -17.22 -7.08 -8.57
C ALA A 189 -17.33 -6.42 -7.18
N VAL A 190 -17.31 -5.10 -7.10
CA VAL A 190 -17.56 -4.34 -5.85
C VAL A 190 -19.01 -4.50 -5.43
N GLY A 191 -19.98 -4.49 -6.36
CA GLY A 191 -21.39 -4.73 -6.09
C GLY A 191 -21.66 -6.12 -5.50
N GLU A 192 -21.14 -7.17 -6.11
CA GLU A 192 -21.27 -8.55 -5.62
C GLU A 192 -20.64 -8.77 -4.24
N VAL A 193 -19.54 -8.09 -3.96
CA VAL A 193 -18.86 -8.15 -2.65
C VAL A 193 -19.62 -7.36 -1.57
N THR A 194 -20.33 -6.30 -1.95
CA THR A 194 -21.10 -5.44 -1.03
C THR A 194 -22.58 -5.82 -0.90
N ASP A 195 -23.14 -6.59 -1.82
CA ASP A 195 -24.56 -7.00 -1.81
C ASP A 195 -24.91 -8.01 -0.69
N ILE A 196 -23.92 -8.46 0.09
CA ILE A 196 -24.17 -9.23 1.32
C ILE A 196 -24.82 -8.36 2.42
N GLY A 197 -25.01 -7.06 2.19
CA GLY A 197 -25.70 -6.14 3.09
C GLY A 197 -26.36 -5.00 2.34
N ARG A 198 -27.64 -5.12 2.03
CA ARG A 198 -28.49 -4.06 1.45
C ARG A 198 -28.12 -2.66 1.96
N GLY A 199 -27.56 -1.83 1.10
CA GLY A 199 -27.36 -0.41 1.35
C GLY A 199 -26.33 0.21 0.42
N ARG A 200 -26.78 1.03 -0.52
CA ARG A 200 -26.00 1.94 -1.36
C ARG A 200 -25.29 2.97 -0.48
N HIS A 201 -24.17 2.60 0.14
CA HIS A 201 -23.28 3.53 0.81
C HIS A 201 -21.88 3.31 0.26
N THR A 202 -21.24 4.38 -0.18
CA THR A 202 -19.82 4.46 -0.51
C THR A 202 -19.02 3.66 0.52
N SER A 203 -18.53 2.48 0.11
CA SER A 203 -17.80 1.58 1.01
C SER A 203 -16.51 2.27 1.44
N THR A 204 -16.35 2.45 2.75
CA THR A 204 -15.10 2.90 3.36
C THR A 204 -14.11 1.76 3.57
N GLN A 205 -14.36 0.61 2.94
CA GLN A 205 -13.64 -0.63 3.17
C GLN A 205 -12.77 -1.01 1.96
N SER A 206 -11.58 -1.54 2.23
CA SER A 206 -10.69 -2.04 1.19
C SER A 206 -11.28 -3.30 0.54
N VAL A 207 -11.16 -3.39 -0.78
CA VAL A 207 -11.59 -4.54 -1.58
C VAL A 207 -10.47 -4.92 -2.54
N ALA A 208 -10.18 -6.22 -2.65
CA ALA A 208 -9.27 -6.77 -3.64
C ALA A 208 -10.03 -7.21 -4.89
N LEU A 209 -9.60 -6.72 -6.03
CA LEU A 209 -10.13 -7.02 -7.36
C LEU A 209 -9.09 -7.84 -8.13
N SER A 210 -9.53 -8.92 -8.75
CA SER A 210 -8.67 -9.76 -9.58
C SER A 210 -8.36 -9.08 -10.91
N LEU A 211 -7.10 -9.11 -11.32
CA LEU A 211 -6.66 -8.71 -12.67
C LEU A 211 -6.81 -9.87 -13.65
N GLN A 212 -7.04 -9.57 -14.93
CA GLN A 212 -7.23 -10.58 -15.99
C GLN A 212 -5.99 -11.47 -16.17
N ASP A 213 -4.79 -10.87 -16.13
CA ASP A 213 -3.50 -11.55 -16.35
C ASP A 213 -2.84 -12.05 -15.05
N SER A 214 -3.64 -12.48 -14.09
CA SER A 214 -3.21 -12.80 -12.73
C SER A 214 -2.78 -11.57 -11.91
N GLY A 215 -2.92 -11.68 -10.59
CA GLY A 215 -2.63 -10.59 -9.65
C GLY A 215 -3.90 -9.92 -9.11
N TRP A 216 -3.70 -8.98 -8.21
CA TRP A 216 -4.76 -8.32 -7.47
C TRP A 216 -4.49 -6.84 -7.31
N VAL A 217 -5.54 -6.05 -7.43
CA VAL A 217 -5.53 -4.64 -7.08
C VAL A 217 -6.40 -4.44 -5.85
N ILE A 218 -5.85 -3.83 -4.81
CA ILE A 218 -6.59 -3.51 -3.58
C ILE A 218 -6.84 -2.01 -3.56
N ASP A 219 -8.08 -1.61 -3.76
CA ASP A 219 -8.48 -0.23 -3.55
C ASP A 219 -8.70 0.03 -2.06
N THR A 220 -8.13 1.11 -1.56
CA THR A 220 -8.20 1.52 -0.16
C THR A 220 -8.92 2.86 -0.05
N PRO A 221 -10.26 2.90 -0.15
CA PRO A 221 -11.01 4.14 -0.09
C PRO A 221 -10.82 4.80 1.28
N GLY A 222 -10.68 6.12 1.27
CA GLY A 222 -10.64 6.91 2.49
C GLY A 222 -9.29 6.99 3.21
N ILE A 223 -8.22 6.39 2.71
CA ILE A 223 -6.88 6.65 3.21
C ILE A 223 -6.42 7.99 2.64
N ARG A 224 -6.56 9.03 3.45
CA ARG A 224 -6.21 10.42 3.09
C ARG A 224 -4.89 10.87 3.70
N SER A 225 -4.44 10.17 4.74
CA SER A 225 -3.19 10.45 5.45
C SER A 225 -2.65 9.16 6.06
N PHE A 226 -1.35 9.11 6.23
CA PHE A 226 -0.66 8.14 7.06
C PHE A 226 -0.07 8.89 8.24
N GLY A 227 -0.49 8.56 9.45
CA GLY A 227 0.29 8.86 10.62
C GLY A 227 1.48 7.89 10.68
N LEU A 228 2.63 8.41 10.98
CA LEU A 228 3.91 7.68 10.93
C LEU A 228 4.49 7.42 12.32
N ALA A 229 3.75 7.75 13.39
CA ALA A 229 4.22 7.70 14.78
C ALA A 229 4.76 6.34 15.24
N HIS A 230 4.49 5.27 14.49
CA HIS A 230 4.93 3.91 14.78
C HIS A 230 6.19 3.48 14.04
N ILE A 231 6.74 4.32 13.16
CA ILE A 231 7.84 3.96 12.26
C ILE A 231 9.15 4.49 12.83
N ALA A 232 10.13 3.60 13.01
CA ALA A 232 11.48 3.98 13.37
C ALA A 232 12.31 4.36 12.12
N PRO A 233 13.31 5.24 12.24
CA PRO A 233 14.22 5.59 11.15
C PRO A 233 14.83 4.37 10.46
N ASP A 234 15.26 3.38 11.23
CA ASP A 234 15.88 2.15 10.72
C ASP A 234 14.93 1.37 9.80
N ASP A 235 13.62 1.35 10.07
CA ASP A 235 12.64 0.65 9.24
C ASP A 235 12.61 1.20 7.80
N VAL A 236 12.85 2.51 7.64
CA VAL A 236 12.92 3.16 6.33
C VAL A 236 14.24 2.84 5.64
N LEU A 237 15.35 2.90 6.38
CA LEU A 237 16.69 2.69 5.82
C LEU A 237 16.94 1.24 5.41
N LEU A 238 16.34 0.27 6.10
CA LEU A 238 16.41 -1.17 5.74
C LEU A 238 15.89 -1.48 4.33
N ALA A 239 15.06 -0.60 3.76
CA ALA A 239 14.57 -0.75 2.39
C ALA A 239 15.66 -0.47 1.32
N PHE A 240 16.73 0.21 1.70
CA PHE A 240 17.85 0.55 0.82
C PHE A 240 19.06 -0.31 1.20
N SER A 241 19.36 -1.33 0.41
CA SER A 241 20.37 -2.35 0.76
C SER A 241 21.75 -1.78 1.07
N ASP A 242 22.19 -0.75 0.34
CA ASP A 242 23.46 -0.05 0.55
C ASP A 242 23.46 0.77 1.85
N LEU A 243 22.36 1.44 2.17
CA LEU A 243 22.22 2.18 3.42
C LEU A 243 22.09 1.23 4.61
N ALA A 244 21.31 0.15 4.47
CA ALA A 244 21.08 -0.86 5.49
C ALA A 244 22.39 -1.52 5.99
N GLU A 245 23.36 -1.72 5.10
CA GLU A 245 24.69 -2.22 5.52
C GLU A 245 25.47 -1.15 6.28
N THR A 246 25.48 0.08 5.78
CA THR A 246 26.28 1.17 6.35
C THR A 246 25.77 1.61 7.73
N VAL A 247 24.46 1.59 7.98
CA VAL A 247 23.90 2.01 9.28
C VAL A 247 24.33 1.10 10.43
N LYS A 248 24.80 -0.13 10.17
CA LYS A 248 25.31 -1.03 11.19
C LYS A 248 26.55 -0.47 11.91
N ASP A 249 27.28 0.41 11.24
CA ASP A 249 28.47 1.07 11.76
C ASP A 249 28.15 2.39 12.49
N CYS A 250 26.89 2.79 12.55
CA CYS A 250 26.49 3.99 13.26
C CYS A 250 26.57 3.86 14.79
N PRO A 251 26.85 4.96 15.51
CA PRO A 251 26.75 4.98 16.96
C PRO A 251 25.36 4.63 17.45
N ARG A 252 25.28 4.08 18.67
CA ARG A 252 23.97 3.78 19.30
C ARG A 252 23.14 5.05 19.45
N GLY A 253 21.88 4.99 19.03
CA GLY A 253 20.95 6.11 19.11
C GLY A 253 21.12 7.15 18.00
N CYS A 254 21.88 6.84 16.95
CA CYS A 254 21.95 7.66 15.76
C CYS A 254 20.58 7.74 15.08
N GLY A 255 20.09 8.95 14.82
CA GLY A 255 18.86 9.20 14.06
C GLY A 255 19.07 9.26 12.55
N HIS A 256 20.33 9.10 12.11
CA HIS A 256 20.78 9.10 10.71
C HIS A 256 20.53 10.41 9.95
N LEU A 257 20.27 11.51 10.65
CA LEU A 257 20.01 12.82 10.05
C LEU A 257 21.28 13.55 9.58
N GLY A 258 22.47 13.11 10.04
CA GLY A 258 23.72 13.77 9.78
C GLY A 258 23.93 15.04 10.62
N PRO A 259 25.05 15.77 10.42
CA PRO A 259 25.33 16.99 11.17
C PRO A 259 24.24 18.05 11.02
N PRO A 260 23.92 18.82 12.09
CA PRO A 260 24.51 18.77 13.42
C PRO A 260 23.88 17.73 14.36
N ALA A 261 22.77 17.09 13.98
CA ALA A 261 22.01 16.17 14.84
C ALA A 261 22.80 14.87 15.12
N ASP A 262 23.37 14.28 14.08
CA ASP A 262 24.13 13.04 14.14
C ASP A 262 25.51 13.20 13.49
N PRO A 263 26.49 13.87 14.15
CA PRO A 263 27.76 14.25 13.53
C PRO A 263 28.68 13.05 13.21
N GLU A 264 28.45 11.88 13.83
CA GLU A 264 29.22 10.65 13.63
C GLU A 264 28.44 9.60 12.83
N CYS A 265 27.45 10.03 12.04
CA CYS A 265 26.62 9.13 11.24
C CYS A 265 27.46 8.46 10.14
N ALA A 266 27.50 7.13 10.13
CA ALA A 266 28.26 6.37 9.14
C ALA A 266 27.81 6.62 7.70
N LEU A 267 26.56 7.02 7.48
CA LEU A 267 26.05 7.37 6.16
C LEU A 267 26.79 8.56 5.51
N ASP A 268 27.43 9.40 6.30
CA ASP A 268 28.22 10.53 5.78
C ASP A 268 29.54 10.10 5.11
N THR A 269 29.92 8.85 5.25
CA THR A 269 31.09 8.28 4.55
C THR A 269 30.77 7.87 3.11
N LEU A 270 29.50 7.77 2.76
CA LEU A 270 29.05 7.35 1.43
C LEU A 270 29.28 8.47 0.39
N THR A 271 29.62 8.07 -0.83
CA THR A 271 29.92 8.98 -1.94
C THR A 271 29.14 8.60 -3.20
N GLY A 272 29.10 9.49 -4.21
CA GLY A 272 28.46 9.25 -5.49
C GLY A 272 26.93 9.00 -5.37
N ALA A 273 26.40 8.02 -6.07
CA ALA A 273 24.98 7.71 -6.08
C ALA A 273 24.42 7.37 -4.70
N ALA A 274 25.20 6.70 -3.85
CA ALA A 274 24.80 6.39 -2.49
C ALA A 274 24.63 7.66 -1.63
N ALA A 275 25.49 8.68 -1.79
CA ALA A 275 25.34 9.96 -1.09
C ALA A 275 24.06 10.72 -1.52
N HIS A 276 23.69 10.67 -2.79
CA HIS A 276 22.42 11.23 -3.28
C HIS A 276 21.24 10.52 -2.62
N ARG A 277 21.30 9.18 -2.55
CA ARG A 277 20.29 8.38 -1.86
C ARG A 277 20.17 8.69 -0.38
N VAL A 278 21.32 8.91 0.32
CA VAL A 278 21.31 9.39 1.71
C VAL A 278 20.58 10.71 1.85
N THR A 279 20.82 11.65 0.93
CA THR A 279 20.13 12.95 0.94
C THR A 279 18.63 12.79 0.81
N ALA A 280 18.17 11.95 -0.12
CA ALA A 280 16.77 11.66 -0.32
C ALA A 280 16.15 10.91 0.87
N ALA A 281 16.83 9.90 1.42
CA ALA A 281 16.40 9.18 2.62
C ALA A 281 16.26 10.12 3.83
N ARG A 282 17.22 11.02 4.05
CA ARG A 282 17.18 12.03 5.13
C ARG A 282 15.98 12.97 5.01
N ARG A 283 15.51 13.28 3.79
CA ARG A 283 14.27 14.03 3.61
C ARG A 283 13.09 13.26 4.22
N LEU A 284 13.03 11.94 4.01
CA LEU A 284 11.98 11.09 4.57
C LEU A 284 12.11 10.97 6.09
N LEU A 285 13.33 10.79 6.61
CA LEU A 285 13.57 10.65 8.06
C LEU A 285 13.18 11.90 8.84
N ARG A 286 13.39 13.10 8.30
CA ARG A 286 12.96 14.35 8.94
C ARG A 286 11.46 14.40 9.20
N LEU A 287 10.65 13.81 8.31
CA LEU A 287 9.20 13.72 8.51
C LEU A 287 8.80 12.87 9.72
N LEU A 288 9.67 11.93 10.15
CA LEU A 288 9.44 11.12 11.36
C LEU A 288 9.77 11.89 12.64
N THR A 289 10.62 12.92 12.56
CA THR A 289 11.07 13.71 13.72
C THR A 289 10.28 15.00 13.91
N GLU A 290 9.62 15.49 12.85
CA GLU A 290 8.85 16.75 12.85
C GLU A 290 7.36 16.53 13.16
N GLY A 291 6.88 15.30 13.28
CA GLY A 291 5.51 14.91 13.65
C GLY A 291 5.42 14.50 15.09
#